data_08dff6d9e2cf4181cd9af85e13dcd42d
#
_entry.id   08dff6d9e2cf4181cd9af85e13dcd42d
#
_cell.length_a   1.000
_cell.length_b   1.000
_cell.length_c   1.000
_cell.angle_alpha   90.00
_cell.angle_beta   90.00
_cell.angle_gamma   90.00
#
_symmetry.space_group_name_H-M   'P 1'
#
loop_
_entity.id
_entity.type
_entity.pdbx_description
1 polymer ?
#
loop_
_entity_poly.entity_id
_entity_poly.type
_entity_poly.pdbx_seq_one_letter_code
_entity_poly.pdbx_strand_id
1 'polypeptide(L)'
;MERQLDDLRRLGLTWDGPVVLQSHRLPLYHKAIDQLRERDLTYPCFCTRKEILQAPSAPHAPDGAYPGTCRNLSEAERAEKSASGRSPALRLRAGIDSFTVHDELFGEVTGPVDDVVLLRGDGVPAYNLAVVVDDGAQNIDQVVRGDDLLTSAPRQAYLAQLLDIEPPSYAHVPLALNSEGKRLAKRDGAVTLADQLEAGRSTEQVLTMIASSIGLAEPGEVVTPPQLADRFDSRKIPRTPWIFPAK
;
A
#
# COMPACT_ATOMS: atom_id res chain seq x y z
N MET A 1 5.36 -15.85 8.23
CA MET A 1 4.53 -15.04 9.14
C MET A 1 5.09 -15.07 10.56
N GLU A 2 5.23 -16.22 11.25
CA GLU A 2 5.75 -16.29 12.62
C GLU A 2 7.07 -15.53 12.79
N ARG A 3 8.02 -15.72 11.88
CA ARG A 3 9.31 -14.99 11.90
C ARG A 3 9.12 -13.46 11.86
N GLN A 4 8.20 -12.94 11.07
CA GLN A 4 7.95 -11.48 10.99
C GLN A 4 7.39 -10.93 12.32
N LEU A 5 6.48 -11.67 12.95
CA LEU A 5 5.94 -11.30 14.27
C LEU A 5 7.01 -11.38 15.37
N ASP A 6 7.91 -12.36 15.26
CA ASP A 6 9.03 -12.51 16.17
C ASP A 6 10.03 -11.36 16.01
N ASP A 7 10.36 -10.98 14.78
CA ASP A 7 11.24 -9.85 14.49
C ASP A 7 10.67 -8.52 15.06
N LEU A 8 9.34 -8.29 14.93
CA LEU A 8 8.69 -7.12 15.53
C LEU A 8 8.78 -7.13 17.07
N ARG A 9 8.51 -8.30 17.70
CA ARG A 9 8.63 -8.43 19.17
C ARG A 9 10.06 -8.21 19.65
N ARG A 10 11.05 -8.72 18.94
CA ARG A 10 12.47 -8.51 19.25
C ARG A 10 12.85 -7.03 19.21
N LEU A 11 12.29 -6.27 18.28
CA LEU A 11 12.45 -4.82 18.20
C LEU A 11 11.65 -4.07 19.29
N GLY A 12 10.89 -4.78 20.14
CA GLY A 12 10.07 -4.21 21.19
C GLY A 12 8.77 -3.58 20.69
N LEU A 13 8.35 -3.90 19.46
CA LEU A 13 7.08 -3.44 18.89
C LEU A 13 5.94 -4.36 19.31
N THR A 14 4.83 -3.76 19.66
CA THR A 14 3.59 -4.44 20.07
C THR A 14 2.45 -3.97 19.16
N TRP A 15 1.33 -4.69 19.20
CA TRP A 15 0.11 -4.34 18.49
C TRP A 15 -1.12 -4.73 19.30
N ASP A 16 -2.23 -4.09 19.01
CA ASP A 16 -3.50 -4.37 19.67
C ASP A 16 -4.25 -5.50 18.96
N GLY A 17 -4.95 -6.30 19.77
CA GLY A 17 -5.82 -7.35 19.26
C GLY A 17 -5.10 -8.54 18.61
N PRO A 18 -5.87 -9.44 17.99
CA PRO A 18 -5.34 -10.64 17.34
C PRO A 18 -4.71 -10.31 15.98
N VAL A 19 -3.71 -11.11 15.58
CA VAL A 19 -3.15 -11.04 14.23
C VAL A 19 -4.18 -11.51 13.20
N VAL A 20 -4.49 -10.66 12.24
CA VAL A 20 -5.47 -10.92 11.18
C VAL A 20 -4.77 -11.30 9.89
N LEU A 21 -5.20 -12.41 9.27
CA LEU A 21 -4.67 -12.89 7.99
C LEU A 21 -5.63 -12.60 6.85
N GLN A 22 -5.17 -11.88 5.84
CA GLN A 22 -5.98 -11.55 4.66
C GLN A 22 -6.51 -12.80 3.94
N SER A 23 -5.74 -13.89 3.92
CA SER A 23 -6.18 -15.18 3.34
C SER A 23 -7.42 -15.78 4.03
N HIS A 24 -7.71 -15.39 5.27
CA HIS A 24 -8.88 -15.84 6.02
C HIS A 24 -10.08 -14.88 5.89
N ARG A 25 -9.94 -13.79 5.14
CA ARG A 25 -10.94 -12.73 5.03
C ARG A 25 -11.58 -12.60 3.64
N LEU A 26 -11.34 -13.56 2.76
CA LEU A 26 -11.89 -13.55 1.40
C LEU A 26 -13.41 -13.29 1.34
N PRO A 27 -14.25 -13.85 2.22
CA PRO A 27 -15.69 -13.54 2.22
C PRO A 27 -16.00 -12.06 2.45
N LEU A 28 -15.20 -11.35 3.26
CA LEU A 28 -15.38 -9.93 3.53
C LEU A 28 -15.09 -9.09 2.28
N TYR A 29 -14.02 -9.43 1.56
CA TYR A 29 -13.68 -8.74 0.30
C TYR A 29 -14.71 -9.00 -0.79
N HIS A 30 -15.24 -10.22 -0.90
CA HIS A 30 -16.31 -10.53 -1.84
C HIS A 30 -17.59 -9.76 -1.51
N LYS A 31 -17.95 -9.65 -0.23
CA LYS A 31 -19.10 -8.82 0.19
C LYS A 31 -18.93 -7.36 -0.25
N ALA A 32 -17.75 -6.77 -0.09
CA ALA A 32 -17.46 -5.41 -0.55
C ALA A 32 -17.56 -5.28 -2.08
N ILE A 33 -17.11 -6.29 -2.82
CA ILE A 33 -17.26 -6.35 -4.28
C ILE A 33 -18.75 -6.40 -4.66
N ASP A 34 -19.55 -7.22 -3.99
CA ASP A 34 -20.97 -7.37 -4.29
C ASP A 34 -21.74 -6.06 -3.99
N GLN A 35 -21.41 -5.37 -2.92
CA GLN A 35 -21.94 -4.02 -2.62
C GLN A 35 -21.66 -3.03 -3.77
N LEU A 36 -20.46 -3.04 -4.34
CA LEU A 36 -20.13 -2.20 -5.49
C LEU A 36 -20.85 -2.64 -6.78
N ARG A 37 -21.04 -3.95 -6.98
CA ARG A 37 -21.80 -4.51 -8.14
C ARG A 37 -23.25 -4.11 -8.10
N GLU A 38 -23.91 -4.20 -6.96
CA GLU A 38 -25.31 -3.81 -6.76
C GLU A 38 -25.56 -2.34 -7.11
N ARG A 39 -24.53 -1.52 -7.01
CA ARG A 39 -24.54 -0.08 -7.36
C ARG A 39 -24.05 0.21 -8.79
N ASP A 40 -23.84 -0.82 -9.62
CA ASP A 40 -23.28 -0.72 -10.98
C ASP A 40 -21.91 -0.01 -11.07
N LEU A 41 -21.13 -0.11 -9.97
CA LEU A 41 -19.81 0.51 -9.86
C LEU A 41 -18.66 -0.42 -10.29
N THR A 42 -18.95 -1.49 -11.00
CA THR A 42 -17.93 -2.43 -11.46
C THR A 42 -18.12 -2.84 -12.92
N TYR A 43 -17.04 -3.32 -13.54
CA TYR A 43 -17.10 -3.92 -14.88
C TYR A 43 -15.94 -4.91 -15.11
N PRO A 44 -16.12 -5.91 -16.00
CA PRO A 44 -15.08 -6.87 -16.34
C PRO A 44 -14.02 -6.24 -17.26
N CYS A 45 -12.75 -6.53 -17.00
CA CYS A 45 -11.61 -6.09 -17.78
C CYS A 45 -10.78 -7.28 -18.26
N PHE A 46 -10.60 -7.40 -19.56
CA PHE A 46 -9.88 -8.48 -20.23
C PHE A 46 -8.44 -8.11 -20.60
N CYS A 47 -7.99 -6.87 -20.33
CA CYS A 47 -6.66 -6.39 -20.67
C CYS A 47 -5.58 -7.09 -19.85
N THR A 48 -4.46 -7.43 -20.49
CA THR A 48 -3.23 -7.81 -19.82
C THR A 48 -2.49 -6.58 -19.33
N ARG A 49 -1.56 -6.77 -18.38
CA ARG A 49 -0.66 -5.69 -17.91
C ARG A 49 0.16 -5.10 -19.07
N LYS A 50 0.58 -5.95 -20.04
CA LYS A 50 1.34 -5.50 -21.21
C LYS A 50 0.50 -4.58 -22.11
N GLU A 51 -0.75 -4.95 -22.39
CA GLU A 51 -1.68 -4.14 -23.18
C GLU A 51 -1.96 -2.79 -22.51
N ILE A 52 -2.11 -2.75 -21.16
CA ILE A 52 -2.31 -1.51 -20.41
C ILE A 52 -1.07 -0.60 -20.54
N LEU A 53 0.14 -1.14 -20.37
CA LEU A 53 1.38 -0.36 -20.47
C LEU A 53 1.68 0.13 -21.89
N GLN A 54 1.15 -0.54 -22.93
CA GLN A 54 1.32 -0.17 -24.34
C GLN A 54 0.20 0.72 -24.87
N ALA A 55 -0.89 0.88 -24.11
CA ALA A 55 -1.99 1.74 -24.51
C ALA A 55 -1.57 3.22 -24.43
N PRO A 56 -2.07 4.06 -25.36
CA PRO A 56 -1.87 5.51 -25.24
C PRO A 56 -2.44 6.00 -23.90
N SER A 57 -1.59 6.63 -23.11
CA SER A 57 -2.02 7.29 -21.87
C SER A 57 -2.69 8.62 -22.20
N ALA A 58 -3.72 9.00 -21.45
CA ALA A 58 -4.24 10.36 -21.55
C ALA A 58 -3.14 11.36 -21.13
N PRO A 59 -3.09 12.58 -21.73
CA PRO A 59 -2.21 13.63 -21.24
C PRO A 59 -2.44 13.81 -19.74
N HIS A 60 -1.38 13.81 -18.94
CA HIS A 60 -1.41 13.93 -17.48
C HIS A 60 -1.85 12.67 -16.69
N ALA A 61 -2.11 11.52 -17.32
CA ALA A 61 -2.29 10.28 -16.58
C ALA A 61 -0.96 9.76 -16.01
N PRO A 62 -0.92 9.23 -14.78
CA PRO A 62 0.27 8.59 -14.24
C PRO A 62 0.72 7.42 -15.11
N ASP A 63 2.04 7.15 -15.14
CA ASP A 63 2.58 5.99 -15.84
C ASP A 63 1.90 4.70 -15.40
N GLY A 64 1.35 3.96 -16.37
CA GLY A 64 0.64 2.70 -16.12
C GLY A 64 -0.79 2.85 -15.61
N ALA A 65 -1.37 4.07 -15.62
CA ALA A 65 -2.79 4.26 -15.37
C ALA A 65 -3.63 3.48 -16.38
N TYR A 66 -4.76 2.98 -15.93
CA TYR A 66 -5.64 2.21 -16.82
C TYR A 66 -6.42 3.13 -17.78
N PRO A 67 -6.33 2.94 -19.09
CA PRO A 67 -6.93 3.86 -20.08
C PRO A 67 -8.44 3.67 -20.29
N GLY A 68 -9.10 2.81 -19.50
CA GLY A 68 -10.53 2.58 -19.63
C GLY A 68 -10.98 1.67 -20.78
N THR A 69 -10.07 0.96 -21.45
CA THR A 69 -10.32 0.15 -22.68
C THR A 69 -11.54 -0.76 -22.59
N CYS A 70 -11.79 -1.39 -21.44
CA CYS A 70 -12.94 -2.30 -21.27
C CYS A 70 -14.14 -1.64 -20.58
N ARG A 71 -14.05 -0.36 -20.22
CA ARG A 71 -15.06 0.32 -19.40
C ARG A 71 -16.43 0.37 -20.07
N ASN A 72 -16.45 0.61 -21.38
CA ASN A 72 -17.67 0.85 -22.17
C ASN A 72 -17.90 -0.20 -23.26
N LEU A 73 -17.36 -1.42 -23.07
CA LEU A 73 -17.65 -2.52 -23.99
C LEU A 73 -19.15 -2.82 -24.03
N SER A 74 -19.68 -2.99 -25.23
CA SER A 74 -21.03 -3.52 -25.45
C SER A 74 -21.13 -4.97 -24.96
N GLU A 75 -22.34 -5.46 -24.82
CA GLU A 75 -22.58 -6.84 -24.39
C GLU A 75 -21.98 -7.84 -25.38
N ALA A 76 -22.08 -7.57 -26.71
CA ALA A 76 -21.50 -8.39 -27.77
C ALA A 76 -19.97 -8.45 -27.68
N GLU A 77 -19.28 -7.30 -27.45
CA GLU A 77 -17.83 -7.24 -27.28
C GLU A 77 -17.37 -7.97 -26.02
N ARG A 78 -18.15 -7.86 -24.93
CA ARG A 78 -17.86 -8.62 -23.69
C ARG A 78 -17.98 -10.12 -23.92
N ALA A 79 -19.02 -10.57 -24.64
CA ALA A 79 -19.23 -11.98 -24.98
C ALA A 79 -18.09 -12.51 -25.84
N GLU A 80 -17.65 -11.78 -26.87
CA GLU A 80 -16.53 -12.13 -27.73
C GLU A 80 -15.22 -12.27 -26.90
N LYS A 81 -14.91 -11.29 -26.03
CA LYS A 81 -13.73 -11.35 -25.18
C LYS A 81 -13.79 -12.49 -24.16
N SER A 82 -14.97 -12.78 -23.61
CA SER A 82 -15.18 -13.92 -22.71
C SER A 82 -14.95 -15.25 -23.42
N ALA A 83 -15.35 -15.37 -24.68
CA ALA A 83 -15.14 -16.57 -25.52
C ALA A 83 -13.65 -16.86 -25.79
N SER A 84 -12.76 -15.89 -25.60
CA SER A 84 -11.31 -16.08 -25.72
C SER A 84 -10.70 -16.97 -24.61
N GLY A 85 -11.50 -17.38 -23.62
CA GLY A 85 -11.09 -18.26 -22.52
C GLY A 85 -10.31 -17.58 -21.40
N ARG A 86 -10.11 -16.26 -21.46
CA ARG A 86 -9.44 -15.50 -20.39
C ARG A 86 -10.44 -15.07 -19.32
N SER A 87 -10.19 -15.42 -18.07
CA SER A 87 -10.95 -14.89 -16.93
C SER A 87 -10.69 -13.39 -16.78
N PRO A 88 -11.74 -12.53 -16.77
CA PRO A 88 -11.55 -11.10 -16.61
C PRO A 88 -11.18 -10.74 -15.19
N ALA A 89 -10.38 -9.68 -15.05
CA ALA A 89 -10.31 -8.93 -13.79
C ALA A 89 -11.59 -8.11 -13.61
N LEU A 90 -11.97 -7.82 -12.36
CA LEU A 90 -13.04 -6.87 -12.07
C LEU A 90 -12.43 -5.53 -11.70
N ARG A 91 -12.89 -4.46 -12.34
CA ARG A 91 -12.45 -3.10 -12.03
C ARG A 91 -13.55 -2.26 -11.42
N LEU A 92 -13.14 -1.28 -10.61
CA LEU A 92 -14.01 -0.18 -10.20
C LEU A 92 -14.38 0.66 -11.43
N ARG A 93 -15.61 1.13 -11.47
CA ARG A 93 -16.06 2.20 -12.38
C ARG A 93 -16.00 3.51 -11.59
N ALA A 94 -14.84 4.16 -11.61
CA ALA A 94 -14.67 5.43 -10.93
C ALA A 94 -15.59 6.51 -11.51
N GLY A 95 -16.25 7.28 -10.65
CA GLY A 95 -17.15 8.37 -11.04
C GLY A 95 -16.49 9.75 -11.02
N ILE A 96 -15.20 9.82 -10.64
CA ILE A 96 -14.43 11.05 -10.53
C ILE A 96 -13.02 10.81 -11.09
N ASP A 97 -12.34 11.90 -11.45
CA ASP A 97 -10.97 11.84 -11.99
C ASP A 97 -9.89 12.04 -10.91
N SER A 98 -10.23 12.65 -9.79
CA SER A 98 -9.30 12.93 -8.70
C SER A 98 -10.00 12.95 -7.34
N PHE A 99 -9.24 12.72 -6.28
CA PHE A 99 -9.69 12.80 -4.90
C PHE A 99 -8.61 13.45 -4.04
N THR A 100 -9.00 14.14 -2.96
CA THR A 100 -8.07 14.78 -2.02
C THR A 100 -8.08 14.05 -0.69
N VAL A 101 -6.90 13.82 -0.14
CA VAL A 101 -6.70 13.26 1.19
C VAL A 101 -5.82 14.17 2.02
N HIS A 102 -5.95 14.09 3.34
CA HIS A 102 -5.01 14.74 4.25
C HIS A 102 -3.85 13.80 4.59
N ASP A 103 -2.63 14.30 4.46
CA ASP A 103 -1.40 13.62 4.85
C ASP A 103 -0.63 14.46 5.86
N GLU A 104 -0.25 13.86 6.98
CA GLU A 104 0.45 14.55 8.07
C GLU A 104 1.79 15.16 7.65
N LEU A 105 2.44 14.55 6.66
CA LEU A 105 3.74 15.01 6.19
C LEU A 105 3.64 15.91 4.96
N PHE A 106 2.68 15.66 4.07
CA PHE A 106 2.54 16.35 2.78
C PHE A 106 1.38 17.36 2.75
N GLY A 107 0.54 17.41 3.79
CA GLY A 107 -0.66 18.26 3.81
C GLY A 107 -1.77 17.71 2.91
N GLU A 108 -2.51 18.60 2.25
CA GLU A 108 -3.55 18.21 1.31
C GLU A 108 -2.95 17.65 0.02
N VAL A 109 -3.22 16.39 -0.27
CA VAL A 109 -2.72 15.67 -1.44
C VAL A 109 -3.89 15.32 -2.35
N THR A 110 -3.96 15.98 -3.49
CA THR A 110 -4.91 15.64 -4.55
C THR A 110 -4.22 14.74 -5.57
N GLY A 111 -4.79 13.59 -5.83
CA GLY A 111 -4.23 12.64 -6.79
C GLY A 111 -5.29 11.98 -7.67
N PRO A 112 -4.86 11.34 -8.77
CA PRO A 112 -5.77 10.73 -9.73
C PRO A 112 -6.51 9.54 -9.14
N VAL A 113 -7.76 9.39 -9.56
CA VAL A 113 -8.59 8.21 -9.33
C VAL A 113 -8.83 7.54 -10.68
N ASP A 114 -8.36 6.32 -10.81
CA ASP A 114 -8.56 5.49 -12.00
C ASP A 114 -9.41 4.25 -11.68
N ASP A 115 -9.81 3.53 -12.71
CA ASP A 115 -10.58 2.29 -12.58
C ASP A 115 -9.69 1.16 -12.03
N VAL A 116 -9.40 1.19 -10.74
CA VAL A 116 -8.54 0.20 -10.07
C VAL A 116 -9.09 -1.22 -10.17
N VAL A 117 -8.21 -2.21 -10.18
CA VAL A 117 -8.61 -3.61 -10.07
C VAL A 117 -9.09 -3.89 -8.65
N LEU A 118 -10.28 -4.45 -8.53
CA LEU A 118 -10.88 -4.94 -7.28
C LEU A 118 -10.65 -6.44 -7.10
N LEU A 119 -10.81 -7.21 -8.18
CA LEU A 119 -10.59 -8.65 -8.22
C LEU A 119 -9.73 -8.98 -9.44
N ARG A 120 -8.68 -9.76 -9.22
CA ARG A 120 -7.81 -10.23 -10.29
C ARG A 120 -8.48 -11.35 -11.10
N GLY A 121 -8.04 -11.58 -12.33
CA GLY A 121 -8.57 -12.65 -13.18
C GLY A 121 -8.35 -14.07 -12.63
N ASP A 122 -7.48 -14.25 -11.66
CA ASP A 122 -7.27 -15.50 -10.91
C ASP A 122 -8.20 -15.64 -9.68
N GLY A 123 -9.14 -14.71 -9.49
CA GLY A 123 -10.09 -14.72 -8.38
C GLY A 123 -9.55 -14.18 -7.05
N VAL A 124 -8.31 -13.67 -7.03
CA VAL A 124 -7.72 -13.09 -5.81
C VAL A 124 -8.10 -11.60 -5.70
N PRO A 125 -8.63 -11.14 -4.55
CA PRO A 125 -8.88 -9.73 -4.30
C PRO A 125 -7.59 -8.90 -4.44
N ALA A 126 -7.70 -7.73 -5.06
CA ALA A 126 -6.57 -6.87 -5.29
C ALA A 126 -6.16 -6.11 -4.02
N TYR A 127 -4.89 -5.74 -3.94
CA TYR A 127 -4.32 -5.03 -2.78
C TYR A 127 -5.14 -3.81 -2.35
N ASN A 128 -5.51 -2.93 -3.30
CA ASN A 128 -6.25 -1.72 -2.97
C ASN A 128 -7.61 -2.00 -2.32
N LEU A 129 -8.31 -3.06 -2.73
CA LEU A 129 -9.56 -3.46 -2.08
C LEU A 129 -9.30 -4.05 -0.70
N ALA A 130 -8.33 -4.97 -0.60
CA ALA A 130 -8.07 -5.69 0.64
C ALA A 130 -7.67 -4.75 1.78
N VAL A 131 -6.75 -3.80 1.53
CA VAL A 131 -6.32 -2.86 2.57
C VAL A 131 -7.46 -1.94 3.02
N VAL A 132 -8.26 -1.39 2.10
CA VAL A 132 -9.39 -0.51 2.44
C VAL A 132 -10.44 -1.23 3.29
N VAL A 133 -10.79 -2.45 2.90
CA VAL A 133 -11.78 -3.25 3.64
C VAL A 133 -11.25 -3.68 5.01
N ASP A 134 -9.95 -4.01 5.09
CA ASP A 134 -9.32 -4.40 6.35
C ASP A 134 -9.16 -3.23 7.31
N ASP A 135 -8.74 -2.06 6.80
CA ASP A 135 -8.61 -0.83 7.59
C ASP A 135 -9.96 -0.44 8.18
N GLY A 136 -11.03 -0.43 7.37
CA GLY A 136 -12.37 -0.16 7.85
C GLY A 136 -12.88 -1.17 8.88
N ALA A 137 -12.65 -2.47 8.64
CA ALA A 137 -13.11 -3.53 9.56
C ALA A 137 -12.33 -3.58 10.88
N GLN A 138 -11.14 -2.97 10.93
CA GLN A 138 -10.30 -2.87 12.12
C GLN A 138 -10.34 -1.48 12.76
N ASN A 139 -11.17 -0.56 12.24
CA ASN A 139 -11.31 0.82 12.68
C ASN A 139 -9.96 1.56 12.70
N ILE A 140 -9.17 1.39 11.63
CA ILE A 140 -7.91 2.11 11.45
C ILE A 140 -8.23 3.56 11.09
N ASP A 141 -7.77 4.49 11.90
CA ASP A 141 -7.98 5.94 11.75
C ASP A 141 -6.76 6.65 11.14
N GLN A 142 -5.57 6.03 11.18
CA GLN A 142 -4.36 6.54 10.55
C GLN A 142 -3.54 5.44 9.87
N VAL A 143 -3.09 5.69 8.64
CA VAL A 143 -2.21 4.81 7.88
C VAL A 143 -0.82 5.44 7.74
N VAL A 144 0.19 4.82 8.39
CA VAL A 144 1.60 5.20 8.26
C VAL A 144 2.30 4.21 7.33
N ARG A 145 2.91 4.72 6.23
CA ARG A 145 3.59 3.87 5.23
C ARG A 145 4.61 4.64 4.38
N GLY A 146 5.34 3.95 3.53
CA GLY A 146 6.31 4.57 2.62
C GLY A 146 5.66 5.50 1.59
N ASP A 147 6.36 6.57 1.23
CA ASP A 147 5.91 7.63 0.32
C ASP A 147 5.77 7.15 -1.15
N ASP A 148 6.29 5.98 -1.49
CA ASP A 148 6.02 5.30 -2.76
C ASP A 148 4.54 4.93 -2.97
N LEU A 149 3.75 4.93 -1.88
CA LEU A 149 2.31 4.69 -1.91
C LEU A 149 1.45 5.98 -1.80
N LEU A 150 2.07 7.16 -1.73
CA LEU A 150 1.36 8.43 -1.60
C LEU A 150 0.33 8.63 -2.72
N THR A 151 0.70 8.33 -3.97
CA THR A 151 -0.20 8.44 -5.13
C THR A 151 -1.36 7.43 -5.12
N SER A 152 -1.31 6.43 -4.24
CA SER A 152 -2.39 5.45 -4.07
C SER A 152 -3.43 5.86 -3.04
N ALA A 153 -3.10 6.78 -2.11
CA ALA A 153 -3.99 7.20 -1.04
C ALA A 153 -5.31 7.82 -1.56
N PRO A 154 -5.32 8.74 -2.55
CA PRO A 154 -6.56 9.30 -3.07
C PRO A 154 -7.53 8.26 -3.61
N ARG A 155 -7.05 7.28 -4.38
CA ARG A 155 -7.91 6.21 -4.93
C ARG A 155 -8.41 5.24 -3.87
N GLN A 156 -7.62 4.98 -2.81
CA GLN A 156 -8.03 4.15 -1.68
C GLN A 156 -9.07 4.85 -0.81
N ALA A 157 -8.88 6.14 -0.53
CA ALA A 157 -9.85 6.93 0.21
C ALA A 157 -11.19 7.07 -0.56
N TYR A 158 -11.14 7.27 -1.88
CA TYR A 158 -12.35 7.26 -2.70
C TYR A 158 -13.05 5.88 -2.67
N LEU A 159 -12.30 4.79 -2.74
CA LEU A 159 -12.86 3.44 -2.62
C LEU A 159 -13.50 3.21 -1.23
N ALA A 160 -12.86 3.71 -0.15
CA ALA A 160 -13.43 3.67 1.19
C ALA A 160 -14.78 4.38 1.25
N GLN A 161 -14.87 5.61 0.70
CA GLN A 161 -16.12 6.37 0.61
C GLN A 161 -17.21 5.60 -0.15
N LEU A 162 -16.87 4.94 -1.26
CA LEU A 162 -17.84 4.13 -2.02
C LEU A 162 -18.34 2.91 -1.26
N LEU A 163 -17.57 2.42 -0.29
CA LEU A 163 -17.91 1.29 0.59
C LEU A 163 -18.54 1.71 1.92
N ASP A 164 -18.83 3.00 2.09
CA ASP A 164 -19.34 3.59 3.33
C ASP A 164 -18.39 3.38 4.53
N ILE A 165 -17.07 3.36 4.24
CA ILE A 165 -15.98 3.30 5.22
C ILE A 165 -15.41 4.71 5.37
N GLU A 166 -15.24 5.17 6.62
CA GLU A 166 -14.55 6.45 6.88
C GLU A 166 -13.08 6.34 6.45
N PRO A 167 -12.59 7.17 5.52
CA PRO A 167 -11.20 7.15 5.11
C PRO A 167 -10.26 7.52 6.28
N PRO A 168 -9.15 6.81 6.48
CA PRO A 168 -8.16 7.18 7.48
C PRO A 168 -7.41 8.45 7.09
N SER A 169 -6.77 9.11 8.07
CA SER A 169 -5.69 10.05 7.79
C SER A 169 -4.44 9.28 7.33
N TYR A 170 -3.54 9.96 6.63
CA TYR A 170 -2.33 9.33 6.10
C TYR A 170 -1.08 10.01 6.64
N ALA A 171 -0.01 9.23 6.78
CA ALA A 171 1.34 9.74 7.06
C ALA A 171 2.33 8.98 6.19
N HIS A 172 2.71 9.54 5.05
CA HIS A 172 3.67 8.91 4.15
C HIS A 172 5.09 9.33 4.55
N VAL A 173 5.89 8.34 4.94
CA VAL A 173 7.26 8.54 5.40
C VAL A 173 8.26 8.20 4.29
N PRO A 174 9.46 8.84 4.28
CA PRO A 174 10.49 8.56 3.29
C PRO A 174 10.93 7.10 3.30
N LEU A 175 11.31 6.59 2.13
CA LEU A 175 11.79 5.22 1.97
C LEU A 175 13.21 5.05 2.51
N ALA A 176 13.52 3.82 2.94
CA ALA A 176 14.89 3.34 3.03
C ALA A 176 15.33 2.81 1.65
N LEU A 177 16.43 3.36 1.12
CA LEU A 177 16.98 3.02 -0.19
C LEU A 177 18.34 2.34 -0.03
N ASN A 178 18.77 1.60 -1.04
CA ASN A 178 20.13 1.07 -1.11
C ASN A 178 21.12 2.17 -1.57
N SER A 179 22.41 1.84 -1.64
CA SER A 179 23.47 2.78 -2.05
C SER A 179 23.32 3.29 -3.49
N GLU A 180 22.52 2.62 -4.33
CA GLU A 180 22.20 3.06 -5.69
C GLU A 180 20.93 3.94 -5.76
N GLY A 181 20.33 4.29 -4.62
CA GLY A 181 19.08 5.06 -4.55
C GLY A 181 17.85 4.26 -4.95
N LYS A 182 17.91 2.92 -4.96
CA LYS A 182 16.77 2.05 -5.25
C LYS A 182 16.14 1.54 -3.96
N ARG A 183 14.84 1.31 -3.98
CA ARG A 183 14.13 0.70 -2.86
C ARG A 183 14.80 -0.61 -2.43
N LEU A 184 15.03 -0.78 -1.13
CA LEU A 184 15.57 -2.01 -0.56
C LEU A 184 14.70 -3.21 -0.95
N ALA A 185 15.35 -4.25 -1.47
CA ALA A 185 14.72 -5.49 -1.88
C ALA A 185 15.55 -6.67 -1.37
N LYS A 186 14.97 -7.87 -1.31
CA LYS A 186 15.65 -9.08 -0.87
C LYS A 186 16.96 -9.37 -1.60
N ARG A 187 17.12 -8.91 -2.83
CA ARG A 187 18.34 -9.04 -3.66
C ARG A 187 19.49 -8.12 -3.23
N ASP A 188 19.20 -7.09 -2.43
CA ASP A 188 20.18 -6.08 -2.00
C ASP A 188 20.98 -6.54 -0.77
N GLY A 189 20.84 -7.82 -0.34
CA GLY A 189 21.56 -8.40 0.77
C GLY A 189 20.84 -8.25 2.11
N ALA A 190 21.59 -8.10 3.18
CA ALA A 190 21.20 -8.19 4.58
C ALA A 190 20.22 -7.08 5.03
N VAL A 191 18.94 -7.20 4.66
CA VAL A 191 17.88 -6.23 5.02
C VAL A 191 16.87 -6.75 6.03
N THR A 192 16.95 -7.99 6.45
CA THR A 192 16.13 -8.53 7.55
C THR A 192 16.85 -8.40 8.88
N LEU A 193 16.08 -8.40 9.99
CA LEU A 193 16.67 -8.40 11.33
C LEU A 193 17.64 -9.57 11.50
N ALA A 194 17.29 -10.77 11.04
CA ALA A 194 18.17 -11.93 11.12
C ALA A 194 19.49 -11.72 10.38
N ASP A 195 19.47 -11.15 9.17
CA ASP A 195 20.69 -10.87 8.42
C ASP A 195 21.58 -9.87 9.18
N GLN A 196 21.00 -8.90 9.89
CA GLN A 196 21.73 -7.94 10.72
C GLN A 196 22.38 -8.62 11.93
N LEU A 197 21.64 -9.55 12.57
CA LEU A 197 22.16 -10.33 13.70
C LEU A 197 23.30 -11.27 13.25
N GLU A 198 23.17 -11.94 12.12
CA GLU A 198 24.23 -12.78 11.52
C GLU A 198 25.47 -11.93 11.17
N ALA A 199 25.26 -10.66 10.83
CA ALA A 199 26.32 -9.69 10.62
C ALA A 199 26.98 -9.19 11.91
N GLY A 200 26.57 -9.69 13.09
CA GLY A 200 27.14 -9.37 14.39
C GLY A 200 26.55 -8.13 15.06
N ARG A 201 25.48 -7.55 14.53
CA ARG A 201 24.75 -6.46 15.22
C ARG A 201 23.81 -7.02 16.27
N SER A 202 23.63 -6.32 17.38
CA SER A 202 22.55 -6.62 18.33
C SER A 202 21.23 -6.00 17.88
N THR A 203 20.12 -6.46 18.45
CA THR A 203 18.78 -5.89 18.18
C THR A 203 18.73 -4.41 18.56
N GLU A 204 19.36 -4.03 19.66
CA GLU A 204 19.45 -2.62 20.13
C GLU A 204 20.22 -1.75 19.13
N GLN A 205 21.30 -2.28 18.55
CA GLN A 205 22.06 -1.57 17.52
C GLN A 205 21.22 -1.38 16.24
N VAL A 206 20.41 -2.36 15.85
CA VAL A 206 19.48 -2.23 14.71
C VAL A 206 18.40 -1.19 15.03
N LEU A 207 17.82 -1.22 16.23
CA LEU A 207 16.83 -0.22 16.64
C LEU A 207 17.43 1.18 16.65
N THR A 208 18.62 1.36 17.20
CA THR A 208 19.34 2.65 17.22
C THR A 208 19.61 3.15 15.79
N MET A 209 20.03 2.27 14.90
CA MET A 209 20.28 2.61 13.49
C MET A 209 19.00 3.13 12.80
N ILE A 210 17.87 2.48 13.02
CA ILE A 210 16.57 2.92 12.52
C ILE A 210 16.17 4.25 13.16
N ALA A 211 16.29 4.39 14.48
CA ALA A 211 15.97 5.60 15.20
C ALA A 211 16.83 6.80 14.79
N SER A 212 18.13 6.58 14.55
CA SER A 212 19.05 7.62 14.07
C SER A 212 18.69 8.07 12.65
N SER A 213 18.16 7.18 11.80
CA SER A 213 17.75 7.54 10.43
C SER A 213 16.59 8.55 10.39
N ILE A 214 15.84 8.65 11.47
CA ILE A 214 14.73 9.60 11.62
C ILE A 214 15.00 10.66 12.70
N GLY A 215 16.24 10.77 13.17
CA GLY A 215 16.68 11.81 14.10
C GLY A 215 16.20 11.62 15.54
N LEU A 216 15.81 10.41 15.95
CA LEU A 216 15.34 10.10 17.32
C LEU A 216 16.43 9.54 18.23
N ALA A 217 17.60 9.20 17.70
CA ALA A 217 18.75 8.73 18.47
C ALA A 217 20.06 9.20 17.85
N GLU A 218 21.08 9.40 18.68
CA GLU A 218 22.45 9.62 18.22
C GLU A 218 23.10 8.29 17.80
N PRO A 219 24.04 8.30 16.86
CA PRO A 219 24.78 7.11 16.48
C PRO A 219 25.45 6.42 17.67
N GLY A 220 25.13 5.14 17.91
CA GLY A 220 25.67 4.36 19.03
C GLY A 220 24.93 4.53 20.36
N GLU A 221 23.93 5.39 20.43
CA GLU A 221 23.08 5.51 21.61
C GLU A 221 22.24 4.22 21.78
N VAL A 222 22.10 3.71 22.99
CA VAL A 222 21.17 2.60 23.28
C VAL A 222 19.81 3.18 23.60
N VAL A 223 18.80 2.86 22.79
CA VAL A 223 17.43 3.36 22.92
C VAL A 223 16.42 2.23 23.00
N THR A 224 15.29 2.51 23.64
CA THR A 224 14.14 1.60 23.73
C THR A 224 12.93 2.20 23.03
N PRO A 225 11.96 1.41 22.54
CA PRO A 225 10.75 1.93 21.91
C PRO A 225 9.97 2.94 22.77
N PRO A 226 9.80 2.79 24.11
CA PRO A 226 9.18 3.83 24.93
C PRO A 226 9.94 5.16 24.91
N GLN A 227 11.29 5.13 25.01
CA GLN A 227 12.09 6.35 24.90
C GLN A 227 11.96 7.03 23.54
N LEU A 228 11.86 6.23 22.46
CA LEU A 228 11.64 6.77 21.12
C LEU A 228 10.24 7.39 20.98
N ALA A 229 9.22 6.79 21.59
CA ALA A 229 7.87 7.35 21.63
C ALA A 229 7.83 8.70 22.36
N ASP A 230 8.51 8.82 23.50
CA ASP A 230 8.61 10.06 24.26
C ASP A 230 9.33 11.19 23.50
N ARG A 231 10.26 10.85 22.61
CA ARG A 231 11.02 11.80 21.78
C ARG A 231 10.34 12.12 20.47
N PHE A 232 9.33 11.35 20.09
CA PHE A 232 8.72 11.42 18.76
C PHE A 232 8.01 12.77 18.54
N ASP A 233 8.34 13.40 17.41
CA ASP A 233 7.65 14.57 16.90
C ASP A 233 7.54 14.42 15.37
N SER A 234 6.33 14.20 14.86
CA SER A 234 6.05 13.97 13.43
C SER A 234 6.58 15.11 12.54
N ARG A 235 6.63 16.34 13.06
CA ARG A 235 7.14 17.52 12.35
C ARG A 235 8.65 17.46 12.07
N LYS A 236 9.38 16.62 12.82
CA LYS A 236 10.85 16.46 12.72
C LYS A 236 11.27 15.28 11.84
N ILE A 237 10.32 14.48 11.36
CA ILE A 237 10.63 13.37 10.45
C ILE A 237 11.32 13.93 9.20
N PRO A 238 12.50 13.40 8.80
CA PRO A 238 13.19 13.79 7.57
C PRO A 238 12.27 13.67 6.37
N ARG A 239 12.45 14.55 5.39
CA ARG A 239 11.69 14.54 4.12
C ARG A 239 12.45 13.86 2.99
N THR A 240 13.66 13.41 3.26
CA THR A 240 14.53 12.75 2.28
C THR A 240 14.67 11.26 2.60
N PRO A 241 14.77 10.40 1.58
CA PRO A 241 15.00 8.99 1.78
C PRO A 241 16.27 8.72 2.59
N TRP A 242 16.21 7.70 3.43
CA TRP A 242 17.37 7.18 4.13
C TRP A 242 18.15 6.22 3.25
N ILE A 243 19.43 6.49 3.05
CA ILE A 243 20.33 5.55 2.38
C ILE A 243 20.81 4.52 3.41
N PHE A 244 20.31 3.31 3.30
CA PHE A 244 20.68 2.21 4.19
C PHE A 244 22.18 1.90 4.00
N PRO A 245 23.00 1.94 5.07
CA PRO A 245 24.42 1.68 4.96
C PRO A 245 24.64 0.21 4.56
N ALA A 246 25.08 0.01 3.33
CA ALA A 246 25.66 -1.28 2.96
C ALA A 246 26.92 -1.51 3.81
N LYS A 247 27.19 -2.78 4.15
CA LYS A 247 28.40 -3.17 4.88
C LYS A 247 29.65 -2.72 4.20
#